data_91ec7e2ecebebdf45196ac3e16676f31
#
_entry.id   91ec7e2ecebebdf45196ac3e16676f31
#
_cell.length_a   1.000
_cell.length_b   1.000
_cell.length_c   1.000
_cell.angle_alpha   90.00
_cell.angle_beta   90.00
_cell.angle_gamma   90.00
#
_symmetry.space_group_name_H-M   'P 1'
#
loop_
_entity.id
_entity.type
_entity.pdbx_description
1 polymer ?
#
loop_
_entity_poly.entity_id
_entity_poly.type
_entity_poly.pdbx_seq_one_letter_code
_entity_poly.pdbx_strand_id
1 'polypeptide(L)'
;MPYSIRPAEGAVTQLRVWQLRMLSGKKNRESSGRQSTDIPESVSGARRNFEVADMRESKIERALVDAVKKQGGIAFKFTSQTMNGIPDRLVLMPGGQIGFVELKAPGKQLRLLQKKRKSQLEVLGFPVFVVDRPEQIEETIHAIAHGRKREDVP
;
A
#
# COMPACT_ATOMS: atom_id res chain seq x y z
N MET A 1 -25.62 30.50 -12.26
CA MET A 1 -24.26 31.05 -12.10
C MET A 1 -23.30 29.89 -11.93
N PRO A 2 -22.47 29.50 -12.95
CA PRO A 2 -21.51 28.40 -12.78
C PRO A 2 -20.25 28.94 -12.09
N TYR A 3 -19.87 28.32 -10.98
CA TYR A 3 -18.62 28.59 -10.29
C TYR A 3 -17.46 28.00 -11.10
N SER A 4 -16.71 28.88 -11.76
CA SER A 4 -15.44 28.54 -12.41
C SER A 4 -14.34 28.55 -11.35
N ILE A 5 -13.89 27.35 -10.92
CA ILE A 5 -12.71 27.20 -10.07
C ILE A 5 -11.49 27.26 -10.98
N ARG A 6 -10.78 28.38 -10.98
CA ARG A 6 -9.44 28.45 -11.58
C ARG A 6 -8.44 27.76 -10.64
N PRO A 7 -7.58 26.85 -11.12
CA PRO A 7 -6.53 26.30 -10.29
C PRO A 7 -5.52 27.39 -9.94
N ALA A 8 -5.14 27.50 -8.68
CA ALA A 8 -4.16 28.45 -8.19
C ALA A 8 -2.78 28.13 -8.81
N GLU A 9 -2.15 29.08 -9.46
CA GLU A 9 -0.86 28.94 -10.17
C GLU A 9 0.33 28.53 -9.26
N GLY A 10 0.16 28.50 -7.94
CA GLY A 10 1.18 28.07 -6.97
C GLY A 10 1.32 26.54 -6.80
N ALA A 11 0.35 25.74 -7.22
CA ALA A 11 0.33 24.30 -6.97
C ALA A 11 1.37 23.52 -7.81
N VAL A 12 1.69 24.01 -9.00
CA VAL A 12 2.61 23.33 -9.94
C VAL A 12 4.07 23.39 -9.46
N THR A 13 4.46 24.46 -8.76
CA THR A 13 5.83 24.67 -8.27
C THR A 13 6.14 23.78 -7.06
N GLN A 14 5.18 23.54 -6.20
CA GLN A 14 5.33 22.70 -5.01
C GLN A 14 5.51 21.20 -5.37
N LEU A 15 4.84 20.71 -6.40
CA LEU A 15 4.98 19.32 -6.87
C LEU A 15 6.38 19.03 -7.44
N ARG A 16 6.98 19.99 -8.18
CA ARG A 16 8.33 19.84 -8.74
C ARG A 16 9.41 19.81 -7.65
N VAL A 17 9.28 20.62 -6.61
CA VAL A 17 10.23 20.64 -5.48
C VAL A 17 10.17 19.34 -4.67
N TRP A 18 8.97 18.77 -4.51
CA TRP A 18 8.79 17.49 -3.79
C TRP A 18 9.39 16.31 -4.57
N GLN A 19 9.25 16.30 -5.90
CA GLN A 19 9.77 15.26 -6.78
C GLN A 19 11.32 15.24 -6.82
N LEU A 20 11.99 16.41 -6.73
CA LEU A 20 13.44 16.52 -6.66
C LEU A 20 14.02 16.09 -5.30
N ARG A 21 13.27 16.25 -4.21
CA ARG A 21 13.71 15.86 -2.86
C ARG A 21 13.67 14.35 -2.62
N MET A 22 12.83 13.61 -3.35
CA MET A 22 12.74 12.14 -3.29
C MET A 22 13.89 11.43 -4.01
N LEU A 23 14.59 12.11 -4.94
CA LEU A 23 15.67 11.51 -5.75
C LEU A 23 17.08 11.64 -5.11
N SER A 24 17.22 12.36 -3.97
CA SER A 24 18.52 12.59 -3.33
C SER A 24 18.66 11.91 -1.95
N GLY A 25 18.14 10.71 -1.78
CA GLY A 25 18.30 9.90 -0.56
C GLY A 25 19.74 9.41 -0.38
N LYS A 26 20.57 10.15 0.37
CA LYS A 26 21.89 9.69 0.82
C LYS A 26 21.73 8.59 1.88
N LYS A 27 22.25 7.41 1.57
CA LYS A 27 22.42 6.30 2.53
C LYS A 27 23.52 6.64 3.53
N ASN A 28 23.19 6.79 4.80
CA ASN A 28 24.17 6.65 5.88
C ASN A 28 24.32 5.17 6.24
N ARG A 29 25.52 4.65 6.06
CA ARG A 29 25.95 3.34 6.56
C ARG A 29 26.70 3.60 7.85
N GLU A 30 26.16 3.20 8.98
CA GLU A 30 26.92 3.01 10.21
C GLU A 30 27.07 1.51 10.49
N SER A 31 28.32 1.07 10.55
CA SER A 31 28.74 -0.28 10.89
C SER A 31 28.85 -0.40 12.41
N SER A 32 27.98 -1.16 13.06
CA SER A 32 28.23 -1.61 14.42
C SER A 32 28.37 -3.14 14.44
N GLY A 33 29.52 -3.61 14.94
CA GLY A 33 29.85 -5.01 15.07
C GLY A 33 28.88 -5.75 16.00
N ARG A 34 28.36 -6.89 15.57
CA ARG A 34 27.56 -7.79 16.37
C ARG A 34 28.39 -8.98 16.80
N GLN A 35 28.46 -9.19 18.12
CA GLN A 35 28.93 -10.42 18.72
C GLN A 35 27.99 -11.58 18.38
N SER A 36 28.58 -12.70 17.97
CA SER A 36 27.87 -13.97 17.71
C SER A 36 27.36 -14.54 19.03
N THR A 37 26.04 -14.56 19.20
CA THR A 37 25.38 -15.36 20.23
C THR A 37 24.80 -16.60 19.54
N ASP A 38 25.24 -17.78 19.96
CA ASP A 38 24.76 -19.08 19.48
C ASP A 38 23.24 -19.21 19.77
N ILE A 39 22.44 -19.16 18.70
CA ILE A 39 20.98 -19.30 18.76
C ILE A 39 20.63 -20.77 18.50
N PRO A 40 19.77 -21.42 19.33
CA PRO A 40 19.36 -22.82 19.13
C PRO A 40 18.77 -23.04 17.72
N GLU A 41 19.10 -24.16 17.10
CA GLU A 41 18.78 -24.48 15.69
C GLU A 41 17.26 -24.48 15.39
N SER A 42 16.41 -24.81 16.36
CA SER A 42 14.94 -24.73 16.25
C SER A 42 14.41 -23.30 16.07
N VAL A 43 15.08 -22.31 16.67
CA VAL A 43 14.71 -20.89 16.56
C VAL A 43 15.20 -20.30 15.24
N SER A 44 16.29 -20.84 14.68
CA SER A 44 16.86 -20.39 13.41
C SER A 44 15.96 -20.73 12.20
N GLY A 45 15.24 -21.84 12.25
CA GLY A 45 14.29 -22.23 11.20
C GLY A 45 13.06 -21.33 11.14
N ALA A 46 12.46 -21.04 12.29
CA ALA A 46 11.31 -20.16 12.40
C ALA A 46 11.63 -18.72 11.95
N ARG A 47 12.81 -18.18 12.32
CA ARG A 47 13.28 -16.87 11.88
C ARG A 47 13.49 -16.80 10.37
N ARG A 48 14.14 -17.81 9.76
CA ARG A 48 14.34 -17.87 8.31
C ARG A 48 13.02 -17.89 7.54
N ASN A 49 12.05 -18.66 7.99
CA ASN A 49 10.72 -18.71 7.37
C ASN A 49 9.98 -17.37 7.47
N PHE A 50 10.13 -16.66 8.60
CA PHE A 50 9.55 -15.32 8.77
C PHE A 50 10.24 -14.29 7.86
N GLU A 51 11.56 -14.28 7.80
CA GLU A 51 12.33 -13.38 6.93
C GLU A 51 12.01 -13.60 5.44
N VAL A 52 11.88 -14.84 5.00
CA VAL A 52 11.50 -15.18 3.61
C VAL A 52 10.07 -14.73 3.29
N ALA A 53 9.13 -14.87 4.22
CA ALA A 53 7.75 -14.41 4.06
C ALA A 53 7.68 -12.88 3.98
N ASP A 54 8.40 -12.18 4.85
CA ASP A 54 8.51 -10.71 4.87
C ASP A 54 9.14 -10.16 3.58
N MET A 55 10.20 -10.81 3.08
CA MET A 55 10.81 -10.43 1.80
C MET A 55 9.86 -10.64 0.60
N ARG A 56 8.99 -11.65 0.63
CA ARG A 56 8.00 -11.89 -0.42
C ARG A 56 6.91 -10.82 -0.40
N GLU A 57 6.38 -10.50 0.78
CA GLU A 57 5.40 -9.44 0.97
C GLU A 57 5.95 -8.08 0.52
N SER A 58 7.19 -7.75 0.88
CA SER A 58 7.87 -6.52 0.45
C SER A 58 8.06 -6.42 -1.07
N LYS A 59 8.24 -7.56 -1.77
CA LYS A 59 8.32 -7.57 -3.24
C LYS A 59 6.96 -7.27 -3.87
N ILE A 60 5.89 -7.87 -3.36
CA ILE A 60 4.52 -7.61 -3.80
C ILE A 60 4.15 -6.15 -3.55
N GLU A 61 4.52 -5.61 -2.38
CA GLU A 61 4.30 -4.21 -2.02
C GLU A 61 4.95 -3.24 -3.03
N ARG A 62 6.22 -3.47 -3.38
CA ARG A 62 6.93 -2.64 -4.36
C ARG A 62 6.29 -2.74 -5.74
N ALA A 63 5.97 -3.95 -6.19
CA ALA A 63 5.32 -4.16 -7.47
C ALA A 63 3.96 -3.45 -7.57
N LEU A 64 3.15 -3.48 -6.49
CA LEU A 64 1.89 -2.74 -6.41
C LEU A 64 2.12 -1.23 -6.53
N VAL A 65 3.05 -0.66 -5.76
CA VAL A 65 3.36 0.78 -5.79
C VAL A 65 3.80 1.22 -7.18
N ASP A 66 4.69 0.44 -7.82
CA ASP A 66 5.19 0.76 -9.15
C ASP A 66 4.10 0.66 -10.22
N ALA A 67 3.22 -0.34 -10.14
CA ALA A 67 2.12 -0.52 -11.07
C ALA A 67 1.06 0.58 -10.93
N VAL A 68 0.68 0.96 -9.71
CA VAL A 68 -0.21 2.11 -9.43
C VAL A 68 0.37 3.40 -9.99
N LYS A 69 1.68 3.64 -9.77
CA LYS A 69 2.38 4.83 -10.26
C LYS A 69 2.40 4.89 -11.79
N LYS A 70 2.61 3.76 -12.48
CA LYS A 70 2.58 3.68 -13.96
C LYS A 70 1.23 4.10 -14.52
N GLN A 71 0.14 3.86 -13.82
CA GLN A 71 -1.22 4.25 -14.20
C GLN A 71 -1.63 5.65 -13.68
N GLY A 72 -0.67 6.45 -13.20
CA GLY A 72 -0.91 7.81 -12.73
C GLY A 72 -1.53 7.92 -11.35
N GLY A 73 -1.61 6.81 -10.61
CA GLY A 73 -2.13 6.75 -9.24
C GLY A 73 -1.05 6.90 -8.17
N ILE A 74 -1.46 6.83 -6.91
CA ILE A 74 -0.60 6.87 -5.72
C ILE A 74 -1.05 5.79 -4.74
N ALA A 75 -0.11 4.95 -4.27
CA ALA A 75 -0.35 3.97 -3.22
C ALA A 75 0.35 4.41 -1.92
N PHE A 76 -0.42 5.00 -1.00
CA PHE A 76 0.10 5.40 0.30
C PHE A 76 0.21 4.20 1.24
N LYS A 77 1.26 4.17 2.07
CA LYS A 77 1.26 3.29 3.25
C LYS A 77 0.20 3.79 4.23
N PHE A 78 -0.75 2.92 4.56
CA PHE A 78 -1.87 3.31 5.41
C PHE A 78 -1.67 2.74 6.81
N THR A 79 -1.48 3.62 7.78
CA THR A 79 -1.28 3.27 9.19
C THR A 79 -2.18 4.10 10.08
N SER A 80 -2.60 3.55 11.22
CA SER A 80 -3.38 4.27 12.22
C SER A 80 -2.81 4.01 13.61
N GLN A 81 -2.69 5.05 14.42
CA GLN A 81 -2.27 4.94 15.81
C GLN A 81 -3.41 4.46 16.72
N THR A 82 -4.65 4.68 16.32
CA THR A 82 -5.83 4.43 17.15
C THR A 82 -6.67 3.24 16.69
N MET A 83 -6.45 2.76 15.46
CA MET A 83 -7.26 1.71 14.86
C MET A 83 -6.40 0.58 14.30
N ASN A 84 -6.51 -0.60 14.89
CA ASN A 84 -5.79 -1.79 14.45
C ASN A 84 -6.55 -2.56 13.35
N GLY A 85 -5.80 -3.30 12.52
CA GLY A 85 -6.35 -4.18 11.47
C GLY A 85 -6.83 -3.46 10.22
N ILE A 86 -6.42 -2.19 10.03
CA ILE A 86 -6.64 -1.46 8.77
C ILE A 86 -5.75 -2.04 7.67
N PRO A 87 -6.15 -1.92 6.39
CA PRO A 87 -5.35 -2.36 5.25
C PRO A 87 -4.00 -1.64 5.14
N ASP A 88 -3.00 -2.30 4.54
CA ASP A 88 -1.62 -1.78 4.46
C ASP A 88 -1.47 -0.57 3.54
N ARG A 89 -2.29 -0.51 2.47
CA ARG A 89 -2.21 0.53 1.44
C ARG A 89 -3.56 1.17 1.14
N LEU A 90 -3.53 2.51 1.03
CA LEU A 90 -4.58 3.31 0.43
C LEU A 90 -4.15 3.65 -0.99
N VAL A 91 -4.95 3.25 -1.98
CA VAL A 91 -4.69 3.48 -3.41
C VAL A 91 -5.64 4.54 -3.93
N LEU A 92 -5.07 5.59 -4.50
CA LEU A 92 -5.78 6.66 -5.18
C LEU A 92 -5.47 6.59 -6.68
N MET A 93 -6.52 6.50 -7.51
CA MET A 93 -6.40 6.44 -8.96
C MET A 93 -6.98 7.71 -9.61
N PRO A 94 -6.56 8.04 -10.85
CA PRO A 94 -7.16 9.15 -11.61
C PRO A 94 -8.69 9.04 -11.66
N GLY A 95 -9.36 10.19 -11.73
CA GLY A 95 -10.83 10.24 -11.71
C GLY A 95 -11.45 10.14 -10.31
N GLY A 96 -10.63 10.26 -9.24
CA GLY A 96 -11.10 10.24 -7.86
C GLY A 96 -11.45 8.84 -7.34
N GLN A 97 -10.96 7.80 -7.99
CA GLN A 97 -11.17 6.41 -7.57
C GLN A 97 -10.30 6.05 -6.38
N ILE A 98 -10.87 5.36 -5.41
CA ILE A 98 -10.21 5.00 -4.14
C ILE A 98 -10.42 3.51 -3.87
N GLY A 99 -9.35 2.84 -3.44
CA GLY A 99 -9.41 1.46 -2.96
C GLY A 99 -8.40 1.21 -1.86
N PHE A 100 -8.63 0.16 -1.09
CA PHE A 100 -7.69 -0.30 -0.06
C PHE A 100 -7.09 -1.63 -0.48
N VAL A 101 -5.81 -1.83 -0.17
CA VAL A 101 -5.11 -3.08 -0.45
C VAL A 101 -4.44 -3.58 0.82
N GLU A 102 -4.78 -4.79 1.21
CA GLU A 102 -4.10 -5.58 2.22
C GLU A 102 -3.09 -6.50 1.54
N LEU A 103 -1.84 -6.43 1.94
CA LEU A 103 -0.77 -7.26 1.41
C LEU A 103 -0.58 -8.51 2.29
N LYS A 104 -0.31 -9.64 1.67
CA LYS A 104 -0.05 -10.89 2.37
C LYS A 104 1.08 -11.65 1.70
N ALA A 105 1.85 -12.36 2.49
CA ALA A 105 2.70 -13.42 1.94
C ALA A 105 1.81 -14.53 1.34
N PRO A 106 2.25 -15.20 0.27
CA PRO A 106 1.47 -16.23 -0.41
C PRO A 106 0.89 -17.28 0.54
N GLY A 107 -0.43 -17.51 0.43
CA GLY A 107 -1.17 -18.47 1.24
C GLY A 107 -1.49 -18.03 2.68
N LYS A 108 -1.13 -16.82 3.09
CA LYS A 108 -1.51 -16.29 4.40
C LYS A 108 -2.92 -15.72 4.39
N GLN A 109 -3.64 -16.00 5.48
CA GLN A 109 -5.02 -15.54 5.67
C GLN A 109 -5.09 -14.22 6.44
N LEU A 110 -6.17 -13.47 6.22
CA LEU A 110 -6.50 -12.30 7.03
C LEU A 110 -6.73 -12.70 8.49
N ARG A 111 -6.18 -11.92 9.42
CA ARG A 111 -6.51 -12.02 10.85
C ARG A 111 -7.97 -11.57 11.08
N LEU A 112 -8.58 -12.02 12.17
CA LEU A 112 -9.99 -11.69 12.49
C LEU A 112 -10.26 -10.18 12.45
N LEU A 113 -9.36 -9.39 13.02
CA LEU A 113 -9.51 -7.93 13.05
C LEU A 113 -9.41 -7.29 11.65
N GLN A 114 -8.53 -7.82 10.79
CA GLN A 114 -8.41 -7.39 9.40
C GLN A 114 -9.69 -7.73 8.61
N LYS A 115 -10.26 -8.92 8.81
CA LYS A 115 -11.56 -9.30 8.21
C LYS A 115 -12.67 -8.33 8.64
N LYS A 116 -12.73 -7.98 9.93
CA LYS A 116 -13.69 -7.00 10.46
C LYS A 116 -13.52 -5.62 9.79
N ARG A 117 -12.29 -5.12 9.69
CA ARG A 117 -12.01 -3.81 9.06
C ARG A 117 -12.32 -3.81 7.57
N LYS A 118 -11.96 -4.88 6.88
CA LYS A 118 -12.33 -5.07 5.47
C LYS A 118 -13.85 -4.93 5.29
N SER A 119 -14.63 -5.70 6.04
CA SER A 119 -16.09 -5.65 5.96
C SER A 119 -16.65 -4.25 6.29
N GLN A 120 -16.10 -3.55 7.29
CA GLN A 120 -16.53 -2.18 7.62
C GLN A 120 -16.29 -1.19 6.48
N LEU A 121 -15.13 -1.26 5.82
CA LEU A 121 -14.81 -0.39 4.68
C LEU A 121 -15.69 -0.70 3.47
N GLU A 122 -15.95 -1.98 3.20
CA GLU A 122 -16.83 -2.41 2.10
C GLU A 122 -18.28 -1.98 2.29
N VAL A 123 -18.81 -2.04 3.52
CA VAL A 123 -20.14 -1.51 3.86
C VAL A 123 -20.23 0.01 3.64
N LEU A 124 -19.12 0.73 3.84
CA LEU A 124 -19.02 2.17 3.56
C LEU A 124 -18.84 2.48 2.05
N GLY A 125 -18.82 1.46 1.20
CA GLY A 125 -18.68 1.61 -0.25
C GLY A 125 -17.24 1.67 -0.75
N PHE A 126 -16.24 1.46 0.12
CA PHE A 126 -14.83 1.44 -0.28
C PHE A 126 -14.36 0.00 -0.55
N PRO A 127 -13.87 -0.33 -1.75
CA PRO A 127 -13.39 -1.67 -2.06
C PRO A 127 -12.09 -1.97 -1.31
N VAL A 128 -11.97 -3.20 -0.80
CA VAL A 128 -10.77 -3.70 -0.11
C VAL A 128 -10.32 -5.00 -0.76
N PHE A 129 -9.13 -4.98 -1.34
CA PHE A 129 -8.51 -6.11 -2.01
C PHE A 129 -7.44 -6.76 -1.13
N VAL A 130 -7.30 -8.07 -1.25
CA VAL A 130 -6.21 -8.81 -0.61
C VAL A 130 -5.30 -9.31 -1.72
N VAL A 131 -4.03 -8.91 -1.67
CA VAL A 131 -3.03 -9.26 -2.69
C VAL A 131 -1.93 -10.07 -2.03
N ASP A 132 -1.81 -11.33 -2.42
CA ASP A 132 -0.79 -12.27 -1.94
C ASP A 132 0.16 -12.76 -3.05
N ARG A 133 -0.08 -12.31 -4.29
CA ARG A 133 0.71 -12.65 -5.48
C ARG A 133 0.79 -11.50 -6.47
N PRO A 134 1.93 -11.32 -7.16
CA PRO A 134 2.11 -10.24 -8.13
C PRO A 134 1.09 -10.24 -9.27
N GLU A 135 0.61 -11.42 -9.68
CA GLU A 135 -0.35 -11.59 -10.78
C GLU A 135 -1.70 -10.94 -10.52
N GLN A 136 -2.06 -10.72 -9.24
CA GLN A 136 -3.31 -10.09 -8.84
C GLN A 136 -3.26 -8.55 -8.92
N ILE A 137 -2.07 -7.96 -9.09
CA ILE A 137 -1.87 -6.50 -9.00
C ILE A 137 -2.63 -5.77 -10.11
N GLU A 138 -2.47 -6.20 -11.35
CA GLU A 138 -3.11 -5.53 -12.51
C GLU A 138 -4.64 -5.58 -12.42
N GLU A 139 -5.20 -6.74 -12.06
CA GLU A 139 -6.63 -6.90 -11.84
C GLU A 139 -7.15 -6.02 -10.71
N THR A 140 -6.39 -5.95 -9.59
CA THR A 140 -6.73 -5.10 -8.45
C THR A 140 -6.76 -3.62 -8.83
N ILE A 141 -5.74 -3.15 -9.56
CA ILE A 141 -5.67 -1.74 -9.99
C ILE A 141 -6.80 -1.43 -10.98
N HIS A 142 -7.07 -2.34 -11.92
CA HIS A 142 -8.18 -2.19 -12.86
C HIS A 142 -9.52 -2.10 -12.13
N ALA A 143 -9.75 -2.96 -11.13
CA ALA A 143 -10.97 -2.95 -10.33
C ALA A 143 -11.13 -1.65 -9.51
N ILE A 144 -10.03 -1.08 -9.00
CA ILE A 144 -10.06 0.22 -8.31
C ILE A 144 -10.35 1.36 -9.31
N ALA A 145 -9.66 1.36 -10.45
CA ALA A 145 -9.76 2.43 -11.44
C ALA A 145 -11.13 2.48 -12.12
N HIS A 146 -11.82 1.35 -12.27
CA HIS A 146 -13.12 1.22 -12.93
C HIS A 146 -14.25 0.89 -11.93
N GLY A 147 -13.95 0.86 -10.64
CA GLY A 147 -14.93 0.64 -9.57
C GLY A 147 -15.95 1.78 -9.51
N ARG A 148 -17.12 1.49 -8.92
CA ARG A 148 -18.36 2.28 -8.85
C ARG A 148 -18.20 3.77 -9.10
N LYS A 149 -18.83 4.27 -10.17
CA LYS A 149 -19.05 5.71 -10.36
C LYS A 149 -19.88 6.22 -9.17
N ARG A 150 -19.61 7.46 -8.74
CA ARG A 150 -20.35 8.13 -7.63
C ARG A 150 -21.87 8.19 -7.86
N GLU A 151 -22.32 7.99 -9.10
CA GLU A 151 -23.72 7.98 -9.51
C GLU A 151 -24.49 6.72 -9.08
N ASP A 152 -23.78 5.66 -8.66
CA ASP A 152 -24.36 4.36 -8.24
C ASP A 152 -24.52 4.23 -6.71
N VAL A 153 -24.31 5.30 -5.94
CA VAL A 153 -24.54 5.31 -4.49
C VAL A 153 -25.94 5.84 -4.23
N PRO A 154 -26.86 5.01 -3.70
CA PRO A 154 -28.22 5.43 -3.37
C PRO A 154 -28.25 6.50 -2.27
#